data_918680abbf922e14ee9948b586ce4192
#
_entry.id   918680abbf922e14ee9948b586ce4192
#
_cell.length_a   1.000
_cell.length_b   1.000
_cell.length_c   1.000
_cell.angle_alpha   90.00
_cell.angle_beta   90.00
_cell.angle_gamma   90.00
#
_symmetry.space_group_name_H-M   'P 1'
#
loop_
_entity.id
_entity.type
_entity.pdbx_description
1 polymer ?
#
loop_
_entity_poly.entity_id
_entity_poly.type
_entity_poly.pdbx_seq_one_letter_code
_entity_poly.pdbx_strand_id
1 'polypeptide(L)'
;MPFTIETIPKRVQDRFWVRVAVGSPDICWLWRLSCGSHGYGQIGWWDENRRSRMVLAHRLAWELSNGPIPGDLTVDHLCRVRRCCNPAHLRLLTNADNASLNGQSQRVVCPAGHPYDEANTYVDRNGHRRCNACRRARYAKRAL
;
A
#
# COMPACT_ATOMS: atom_id res chain seq x y z
N MET A 1 5.88 2.78 -17.31
CA MET A 1 4.60 2.15 -17.66
C MET A 1 4.21 1.21 -16.54
N PRO A 2 2.99 1.24 -16.03
CA PRO A 2 2.54 0.23 -15.10
C PRO A 2 2.57 -1.13 -15.81
N PHE A 3 3.04 -2.17 -15.12
CA PHE A 3 3.00 -3.53 -15.64
C PHE A 3 1.55 -4.01 -15.63
N THR A 4 1.08 -4.52 -16.75
CA THR A 4 -0.19 -5.22 -16.88
C THR A 4 0.08 -6.72 -16.90
N ILE A 5 -0.94 -7.52 -16.62
CA ILE A 5 -0.83 -8.99 -16.63
C ILE A 5 -0.24 -9.52 -17.96
N GLU A 6 -0.52 -8.84 -19.07
CA GLU A 6 -0.03 -9.20 -20.41
C GLU A 6 1.49 -9.06 -20.53
N THR A 7 2.11 -8.14 -19.77
CA THR A 7 3.56 -7.91 -19.79
C THR A 7 4.33 -8.76 -18.77
N ILE A 8 3.61 -9.45 -17.86
CA ILE A 8 4.20 -10.31 -16.85
C ILE A 8 4.34 -11.73 -17.43
N PRO A 9 5.57 -12.30 -17.47
CA PRO A 9 5.77 -13.63 -18.05
C PRO A 9 4.87 -14.70 -17.41
N LYS A 10 4.30 -15.59 -18.22
CA LYS A 10 3.41 -16.66 -17.77
C LYS A 10 4.01 -17.49 -16.62
N ARG A 11 5.32 -17.78 -16.69
CA ARG A 11 6.04 -18.49 -15.61
C ARG A 11 5.99 -17.78 -14.25
N VAL A 12 5.88 -16.43 -14.25
CA VAL A 12 5.75 -15.63 -13.02
C VAL A 12 4.33 -15.72 -12.48
N GLN A 13 3.33 -15.62 -13.37
CA GLN A 13 1.92 -15.76 -13.04
C GLN A 13 1.61 -17.14 -12.46
N ASP A 14 2.09 -18.22 -13.10
CA ASP A 14 1.83 -19.62 -12.69
C ASP A 14 2.42 -19.94 -11.31
N ARG A 15 3.50 -19.26 -10.92
CA ARG A 15 4.18 -19.46 -9.63
C ARG A 15 3.66 -18.54 -8.53
N PHE A 16 2.72 -17.67 -8.82
CA PHE A 16 2.25 -16.67 -7.87
C PHE A 16 1.52 -17.29 -6.67
N TRP A 17 0.47 -18.06 -6.93
CA TRP A 17 -0.41 -18.57 -5.88
C TRP A 17 0.25 -19.57 -4.92
N VAL A 18 1.28 -20.31 -5.36
CA VAL A 18 2.09 -21.17 -4.48
C VAL A 18 2.85 -20.37 -3.42
N ARG A 19 3.03 -19.07 -3.63
CA ARG A 19 3.74 -18.15 -2.73
C ARG A 19 2.80 -17.35 -1.83
N VAL A 20 1.52 -17.62 -1.92
CA VAL A 20 0.46 -17.01 -1.13
C VAL A 20 -0.13 -18.05 -0.19
N ALA A 21 -0.35 -17.69 1.07
CA ALA A 21 -1.08 -18.53 2.02
C ALA A 21 -2.58 -18.44 1.74
N VAL A 22 -3.04 -19.13 0.69
CA VAL A 22 -4.45 -19.15 0.27
C VAL A 22 -5.28 -19.88 1.32
N GLY A 23 -6.46 -19.35 1.62
CA GLY A 23 -7.40 -19.92 2.58
C GLY A 23 -8.85 -19.51 2.30
N SER A 24 -9.69 -19.51 3.32
CA SER A 24 -11.07 -19.01 3.22
C SER A 24 -11.10 -17.54 2.73
N PRO A 25 -12.13 -17.11 1.97
CA PRO A 25 -12.28 -15.73 1.52
C PRO A 25 -12.31 -14.70 2.65
N ASP A 26 -12.70 -15.10 3.85
CA ASP A 26 -12.85 -14.19 5.00
C ASP A 26 -11.52 -13.82 5.67
N ILE A 27 -10.44 -14.58 5.39
CA ILE A 27 -9.14 -14.36 6.00
C ILE A 27 -8.15 -13.74 5.02
N CYS A 28 -7.12 -13.08 5.55
CA CYS A 28 -6.04 -12.57 4.72
C CYS A 28 -5.19 -13.71 4.14
N TRP A 29 -4.97 -13.68 2.83
CA TRP A 29 -4.05 -14.58 2.14
C TRP A 29 -2.68 -13.94 2.07
N LEU A 30 -1.81 -14.31 2.99
CA LEU A 30 -0.55 -13.59 3.17
C LEU A 30 0.52 -14.00 2.15
N TRP A 31 1.17 -13.02 1.57
CA TRP A 31 2.38 -13.20 0.78
C TRP A 31 3.51 -13.79 1.62
N ARG A 32 4.12 -14.87 1.16
CA ARG A 32 5.12 -15.66 1.93
C ARG A 32 6.57 -15.23 1.69
N LEU A 33 6.84 -14.46 0.65
CA LEU A 33 8.20 -14.06 0.29
C LEU A 33 8.51 -12.62 0.74
N SER A 34 9.59 -12.05 0.19
CA SER A 34 10.09 -10.72 0.53
C SER A 34 9.04 -9.62 0.34
N CYS A 35 9.11 -8.64 1.22
CA CYS A 35 8.35 -7.39 1.11
C CYS A 35 9.31 -6.23 0.91
N GLY A 36 8.83 -5.19 0.23
CA GLY A 36 9.54 -3.93 0.12
C GLY A 36 9.56 -3.16 1.45
N SER A 37 10.30 -2.05 1.47
CA SER A 37 10.46 -1.19 2.66
C SER A 37 9.13 -0.69 3.25
N HIS A 38 8.09 -0.63 2.43
CA HIS A 38 6.74 -0.23 2.86
C HIS A 38 5.84 -1.40 3.30
N GLY A 39 6.38 -2.63 3.38
CA GLY A 39 5.67 -3.83 3.84
C GLY A 39 4.77 -4.50 2.80
N TYR A 40 4.76 -4.05 1.55
CA TYR A 40 4.05 -4.72 0.46
C TYR A 40 4.84 -5.89 -0.09
N GLY A 41 4.18 -7.01 -0.33
CA GLY A 41 4.76 -8.16 -1.02
C GLY A 41 5.23 -7.78 -2.43
N GLN A 42 6.37 -8.33 -2.84
CA GLN A 42 6.98 -8.06 -4.14
C GLN A 42 7.36 -9.36 -4.84
N ILE A 43 7.11 -9.41 -6.16
CA ILE A 43 7.57 -10.48 -7.03
C ILE A 43 8.38 -9.88 -8.18
N GLY A 44 9.61 -10.36 -8.33
CA GLY A 44 10.54 -9.89 -9.34
C GLY A 44 10.84 -10.95 -10.40
N TRP A 45 11.27 -10.49 -11.58
CA TRP A 45 11.80 -11.33 -12.65
C TRP A 45 12.78 -10.53 -13.53
N TRP A 46 13.53 -11.24 -14.35
CA TRP A 46 14.35 -10.64 -15.41
C TRP A 46 13.60 -10.69 -16.74
N ASP A 47 13.54 -9.56 -17.42
CA ASP A 47 12.99 -9.48 -18.77
C ASP A 47 13.99 -10.01 -19.83
N GLU A 48 13.57 -10.02 -21.10
CA GLU A 48 14.37 -10.49 -22.22
C GLU A 48 15.69 -9.71 -22.43
N ASN A 49 15.71 -8.45 -21.98
CA ASN A 49 16.87 -7.58 -22.04
C ASN A 49 17.73 -7.64 -20.77
N ARG A 50 17.52 -8.66 -19.91
CA ARG A 50 18.19 -8.82 -18.60
C ARG A 50 18.02 -7.63 -17.67
N ARG A 51 16.89 -6.93 -17.77
CA ARG A 51 16.53 -5.87 -16.83
C ARG A 51 15.67 -6.46 -15.71
N SER A 52 16.00 -6.09 -14.48
CA SER A 52 15.18 -6.47 -13.31
C SER A 52 13.83 -5.75 -13.38
N ARG A 53 12.77 -6.53 -13.24
CA ARG A 53 11.38 -6.08 -13.20
C ARG A 53 10.76 -6.53 -11.90
N MET A 54 9.78 -5.77 -11.41
CA MET A 54 9.11 -6.07 -10.16
C MET A 54 7.67 -5.57 -10.21
N VAL A 55 6.76 -6.35 -9.63
CA VAL A 55 5.36 -5.96 -9.41
C VAL A 55 4.97 -6.22 -7.95
N LEU A 56 4.04 -5.43 -7.44
CA LEU A 56 3.49 -5.64 -6.11
C LEU A 56 2.55 -6.86 -6.11
N ALA A 57 2.70 -7.72 -5.11
CA ALA A 57 1.98 -8.99 -5.06
C ALA A 57 0.46 -8.82 -5.07
N HIS A 58 -0.09 -7.86 -4.32
CA HIS A 58 -1.53 -7.60 -4.30
C HIS A 58 -2.08 -7.09 -5.64
N ARG A 59 -1.27 -6.32 -6.42
CA ARG A 59 -1.66 -5.89 -7.77
C ARG A 59 -1.75 -7.08 -8.71
N LEU A 60 -0.76 -7.98 -8.67
CA LEU A 60 -0.79 -9.20 -9.47
C LEU A 60 -1.94 -10.12 -9.05
N ALA A 61 -2.22 -10.25 -7.74
CA ALA A 61 -3.39 -10.99 -7.25
C ALA A 61 -4.70 -10.47 -7.82
N TRP A 62 -4.86 -9.13 -7.84
CA TRP A 62 -6.04 -8.50 -8.45
C TRP A 62 -6.16 -8.85 -9.93
N GLU A 63 -5.11 -8.63 -10.72
CA GLU A 63 -5.14 -8.83 -12.18
C GLU A 63 -5.36 -10.29 -12.56
N LEU A 64 -4.78 -11.24 -11.80
CA LEU A 64 -5.01 -12.68 -12.04
C LEU A 64 -6.45 -13.11 -11.77
N SER A 65 -7.16 -12.40 -10.89
CA SER A 65 -8.52 -12.75 -10.47
C SER A 65 -9.61 -11.94 -11.17
N ASN A 66 -9.34 -10.69 -11.54
CA ASN A 66 -10.34 -9.74 -12.01
C ASN A 66 -9.99 -9.11 -13.38
N GLY A 67 -8.80 -9.37 -13.90
CA GLY A 67 -8.31 -8.76 -15.14
C GLY A 67 -7.52 -7.47 -14.93
N PRO A 68 -7.13 -6.80 -16.01
CA PRO A 68 -6.24 -5.64 -15.99
C PRO A 68 -6.77 -4.50 -15.11
N ILE A 69 -5.86 -3.84 -14.38
CA ILE A 69 -6.18 -2.64 -13.60
C ILE A 69 -6.24 -1.43 -14.55
N PRO A 70 -7.36 -0.70 -14.63
CA PRO A 70 -7.44 0.53 -15.40
C PRO A 70 -6.34 1.53 -14.99
N GLY A 71 -5.79 2.27 -15.95
CA GLY A 71 -4.55 3.06 -15.77
C GLY A 71 -4.62 4.18 -14.75
N ASP A 72 -5.82 4.67 -14.43
CA ASP A 72 -6.09 5.72 -13.44
C ASP A 72 -6.43 5.19 -12.05
N LEU A 73 -6.53 3.85 -11.89
CA LEU A 73 -6.91 3.21 -10.64
C LEU A 73 -5.72 2.55 -9.93
N THR A 74 -5.81 2.50 -8.61
CA THR A 74 -4.88 1.81 -7.72
C THR A 74 -5.61 0.74 -6.91
N VAL A 75 -4.88 -0.31 -6.52
CA VAL A 75 -5.41 -1.37 -5.66
C VAL A 75 -5.19 -0.98 -4.21
N ASP A 76 -6.26 -0.93 -3.44
CA ASP A 76 -6.27 -0.67 -2.00
C ASP A 76 -6.70 -1.89 -1.20
N HIS A 77 -6.24 -1.99 0.05
CA HIS A 77 -6.57 -3.07 0.97
C HIS A 77 -7.72 -2.69 1.90
N LEU A 78 -8.87 -3.33 1.75
CA LEU A 78 -9.99 -3.22 2.70
C LEU A 78 -9.57 -3.67 4.11
N CYS A 79 -8.77 -4.72 4.19
CA CYS A 79 -8.29 -5.31 5.46
C CYS A 79 -7.11 -4.55 6.10
N ARG A 80 -6.53 -3.54 5.43
CA ARG A 80 -5.35 -2.78 5.88
C ARG A 80 -4.08 -3.61 6.10
N VAL A 81 -4.03 -4.85 5.63
CA VAL A 81 -2.89 -5.76 5.72
C VAL A 81 -2.12 -5.71 4.40
N ARG A 82 -0.99 -5.02 4.36
CA ARG A 82 -0.19 -4.78 3.14
C ARG A 82 0.34 -6.02 2.44
N ARG A 83 0.49 -7.12 3.17
CA ARG A 83 0.92 -8.43 2.64
C ARG A 83 -0.24 -9.29 2.13
N CYS A 84 -1.48 -8.83 2.28
CA CYS A 84 -2.64 -9.59 1.85
C CYS A 84 -2.75 -9.59 0.33
N CYS A 85 -2.96 -10.79 -0.24
CA CYS A 85 -3.20 -11.02 -1.65
C CYS A 85 -4.60 -11.61 -1.92
N ASN A 86 -5.50 -11.59 -0.93
CA ASN A 86 -6.86 -12.09 -1.10
C ASN A 86 -7.67 -11.10 -1.95
N PRO A 87 -8.13 -11.50 -3.15
CA PRO A 87 -8.90 -10.59 -4.02
C PRO A 87 -10.17 -10.04 -3.37
N ALA A 88 -10.82 -10.79 -2.47
CA ALA A 88 -11.99 -10.34 -1.71
C ALA A 88 -11.68 -9.20 -0.72
N HIS A 89 -10.41 -9.03 -0.36
CA HIS A 89 -9.92 -7.96 0.53
C HIS A 89 -9.33 -6.77 -0.21
N LEU A 90 -9.39 -6.77 -1.54
CA LEU A 90 -8.86 -5.71 -2.40
C LEU A 90 -9.99 -4.97 -3.09
N ARG A 91 -9.73 -3.72 -3.45
CA ARG A 91 -10.63 -2.89 -4.26
C ARG A 91 -9.83 -1.94 -5.14
N LEU A 92 -10.47 -1.42 -6.19
CA LEU A 92 -9.91 -0.35 -7.01
C LEU A 92 -10.41 1.01 -6.53
N LEU A 93 -9.50 1.97 -6.46
CA LEU A 93 -9.78 3.36 -6.12
C LEU A 93 -9.00 4.28 -7.03
N THR A 94 -9.51 5.51 -7.22
CA THR A 94 -8.67 6.58 -7.77
C THR A 94 -7.55 6.94 -6.79
N ASN A 95 -6.47 7.54 -7.28
CA ASN A 95 -5.39 8.01 -6.41
C ASN A 95 -5.89 9.05 -5.38
N ALA A 96 -6.86 9.89 -5.76
CA ALA A 96 -7.46 10.87 -4.88
C ALA A 96 -8.27 10.21 -3.75
N ASP A 97 -9.12 9.24 -4.07
CA ASP A 97 -9.90 8.51 -3.07
C ASP A 97 -8.99 7.67 -2.15
N ASN A 98 -7.98 7.02 -2.71
CA ASN A 98 -7.02 6.26 -1.91
C ASN A 98 -6.24 7.17 -0.95
N ALA A 99 -5.80 8.33 -1.39
CA ALA A 99 -5.15 9.32 -0.53
C ALA A 99 -6.08 9.82 0.58
N SER A 100 -7.35 10.07 0.26
CA SER A 100 -8.37 10.48 1.22
C SER A 100 -8.64 9.42 2.28
N LEU A 101 -8.78 8.15 1.88
CA LEU A 101 -9.08 7.03 2.78
C LEU A 101 -7.89 6.56 3.62
N ASN A 102 -6.68 6.66 3.08
CA ASN A 102 -5.43 6.24 3.72
C ASN A 102 -4.66 7.40 4.35
N GLY A 103 -5.13 8.62 4.14
CA GLY A 103 -4.47 9.84 4.57
C GLY A 103 -4.42 10.02 6.07
N GLN A 104 -3.61 11.00 6.49
CA GLN A 104 -3.48 11.45 7.89
C GLN A 104 -4.83 11.95 8.46
N SER A 105 -5.81 12.25 7.59
CA SER A 105 -7.13 12.75 7.96
C SER A 105 -7.94 11.79 8.84
N GLN A 106 -7.68 10.49 8.77
CA GLN A 106 -8.39 9.49 9.58
C GLN A 106 -7.68 9.11 10.90
N ARG A 107 -6.46 9.57 11.10
CA ARG A 107 -5.75 9.29 12.35
C ARG A 107 -6.28 10.20 13.46
N VAL A 108 -6.68 9.60 14.56
CA VAL A 108 -7.10 10.33 15.77
C VAL A 108 -5.93 10.77 16.63
N VAL A 109 -4.75 10.15 16.44
CA VAL A 109 -3.50 10.49 17.13
C VAL A 109 -2.33 10.60 16.14
N CYS A 110 -1.33 11.40 16.48
CA CYS A 110 -0.08 11.48 15.71
C CYS A 110 0.82 10.26 15.99
N PRO A 111 1.91 10.04 15.23
CA PRO A 111 2.86 8.94 15.48
C PRO A 111 3.47 8.90 16.88
N ALA A 112 3.49 10.02 17.61
CA ALA A 112 3.95 10.11 19.00
C ALA A 112 2.82 9.96 20.04
N GLY A 113 1.59 9.62 19.59
CA GLY A 113 0.45 9.36 20.45
C GLY A 113 -0.35 10.59 20.91
N HIS A 114 0.01 11.81 20.48
CA HIS A 114 -0.76 13.01 20.84
C HIS A 114 -2.06 13.09 20.03
N PRO A 115 -3.20 13.46 20.63
CA PRO A 115 -4.47 13.54 19.92
C PRO A 115 -4.46 14.63 18.84
N TYR A 116 -5.16 14.37 17.74
CA TYR A 116 -5.46 15.37 16.72
C TYR A 116 -6.82 16.02 17.02
N ASP A 117 -6.87 16.75 18.14
CA ASP A 117 -7.99 17.63 18.50
C ASP A 117 -7.80 19.05 17.95
N GLU A 118 -8.80 19.91 18.14
CA GLU A 118 -8.80 21.29 17.66
C GLU A 118 -7.64 22.10 18.25
N ALA A 119 -7.32 21.91 19.51
CA ALA A 119 -6.25 22.64 20.22
C ALA A 119 -4.84 22.20 19.80
N ASN A 120 -4.68 20.92 19.43
CA ASN A 120 -3.38 20.32 19.13
C ASN A 120 -3.12 20.11 17.64
N THR A 121 -4.03 20.50 16.75
CA THR A 121 -3.90 20.30 15.31
C THR A 121 -3.78 21.63 14.59
N TYR A 122 -2.85 21.72 13.63
CA TYR A 122 -2.85 22.77 12.61
C TYR A 122 -2.69 22.16 11.22
N VAL A 123 -3.17 22.84 10.22
CA VAL A 123 -3.03 22.44 8.81
C VAL A 123 -1.92 23.28 8.21
N ASP A 124 -0.93 22.62 7.60
CA ASP A 124 0.16 23.33 6.91
C ASP A 124 -0.30 23.84 5.53
N ARG A 125 0.53 24.66 4.88
CA ARG A 125 0.23 25.25 3.55
C ARG A 125 -0.05 24.22 2.44
N ASN A 126 0.32 22.97 2.65
CA ASN A 126 0.06 21.86 1.71
C ASN A 126 -1.19 21.06 2.07
N GLY A 127 -1.98 21.48 3.05
CA GLY A 127 -3.19 20.81 3.49
C GLY A 127 -2.96 19.62 4.43
N HIS A 128 -1.72 19.40 4.92
CA HIS A 128 -1.44 18.29 5.84
C HIS A 128 -1.69 18.69 7.30
N ARG A 129 -2.38 17.82 8.04
CA ARG A 129 -2.52 17.97 9.50
C ARG A 129 -1.20 17.73 10.20
N ARG A 130 -0.86 18.61 11.12
CA ARG A 130 0.36 18.58 11.93
C ARG A 130 0.01 18.69 13.42
N CYS A 131 0.81 18.03 14.24
CA CYS A 131 0.64 18.03 15.69
C CYS A 131 1.40 19.17 16.33
N ASN A 132 0.71 20.05 17.06
CA ASN A 132 1.31 21.18 17.77
C ASN A 132 2.24 20.74 18.92
N ALA A 133 1.89 19.68 19.65
CA ALA A 133 2.73 19.13 20.72
C ALA A 133 4.10 18.66 20.17
N CYS A 134 4.10 17.90 19.07
CA CYS A 134 5.34 17.48 18.40
C CYS A 134 6.15 18.67 17.89
N ARG A 135 5.47 19.70 17.37
CA ARG A 135 6.12 20.94 16.91
C ARG A 135 6.82 21.66 18.07
N ARG A 136 6.11 21.86 19.19
CA ARG A 136 6.68 22.49 20.40
C ARG A 136 7.89 21.73 20.95
N ALA A 137 7.79 20.39 21.03
CA ALA A 137 8.89 19.53 21.49
C ALA A 137 10.14 19.64 20.59
N ARG A 138 9.95 19.77 19.26
CA ARG A 138 11.05 19.96 18.31
C ARG A 138 11.74 21.31 18.48
N TYR A 139 10.99 22.39 18.71
CA TYR A 139 11.55 23.70 18.95
C TYR A 139 12.29 23.77 20.29
N ALA A 140 11.76 23.17 21.35
CA ALA A 140 12.43 23.10 22.64
C ALA A 140 13.80 22.42 22.57
N LYS A 141 13.92 21.34 21.77
CA LYS A 141 15.21 20.65 21.55
C LYS A 141 16.23 21.44 20.74
N ARG A 142 15.80 22.46 19.97
CA ARG A 142 16.70 23.32 19.18
C ARG A 142 17.20 24.55 19.96
N ALA A 143 16.58 24.84 21.09
CA ALA A 143 16.93 25.98 21.96
C ALA A 143 17.95 25.62 23.04
N LEU A 144 18.40 24.37 23.11
CA LEU A 144 19.50 23.87 23.97
C LEU A 144 20.77 23.67 23.14
#